data_4c62ce67a03b77e1541a39302b282399
#
_entry.id   4c62ce67a03b77e1541a39302b282399
#
_cell.length_a   1.000
_cell.length_b   1.000
_cell.length_c   1.000
_cell.angle_alpha   90.00
_cell.angle_beta   90.00
_cell.angle_gamma   90.00
#
_symmetry.space_group_name_H-M   'P 1'
#
loop_
_entity.id
_entity.type
_entity.pdbx_description
1 polymer ?
#
loop_
_entity_poly.entity_id
_entity_poly.type
_entity_poly.pdbx_seq_one_letter_code
_entity_poly.pdbx_strand_id
1 'polypeptide(L)' 'SIFFRTHHSHLINLNYIKRYIKGDGGQIELQNGNFVDVSRRKKEAFLKAIGY' A
#
# COMPACT_ATOMS: atom_id res chain seq x y z
N SER A 1 13.90 -2.50 1.68
CA SER A 1 13.02 -3.36 2.46
C SER A 1 11.78 -3.74 1.67
N ILE A 2 11.37 -5.00 1.74
CA ILE A 2 10.17 -5.48 1.06
C ILE A 2 8.90 -5.25 1.89
N PHE A 3 9.04 -4.73 3.10
CA PHE A 3 7.89 -4.41 3.94
C PHE A 3 7.70 -2.91 3.99
N PHE A 4 6.46 -2.48 4.00
CA PHE A 4 6.13 -1.07 4.05
C PHE A 4 4.97 -0.85 5.01
N ARG A 5 5.08 0.15 5.86
CA ARG A 5 4.02 0.49 6.80
C ARG A 5 3.07 1.49 6.14
N THR A 6 1.92 1.01 5.69
CA THR A 6 0.93 1.86 5.03
C THR A 6 0.10 2.65 6.03
N HIS A 7 0.05 2.17 7.25
CA HIS A 7 -0.69 2.78 8.35
C HIS A 7 0.04 2.40 9.62
N HIS A 8 -0.11 3.18 10.69
CA HIS A 8 0.64 2.90 11.91
C HIS A 8 0.38 1.49 12.47
N SER A 9 -0.74 0.89 12.11
CA SER A 9 -1.09 -0.47 12.57
C SER A 9 -0.99 -1.53 11.48
N HIS A 10 -0.52 -1.18 10.29
CA HIS A 10 -0.45 -2.12 9.17
C HIS A 10 0.93 -2.13 8.54
N LEU A 11 1.50 -3.32 8.46
CA LEU A 11 2.77 -3.55 7.77
C LEU A 11 2.52 -4.58 6.68
N ILE A 12 2.78 -4.23 5.43
CA ILE A 12 2.51 -5.12 4.31
C ILE A 12 3.79 -5.48 3.58
N ASN A 13 3.78 -6.64 2.95
CA ASN A 13 4.86 -7.10 2.09
C ASN A 13 4.62 -6.54 0.68
N LEU A 14 5.55 -5.76 0.17
CA LEU A 14 5.41 -5.12 -1.13
C LEU A 14 5.26 -6.13 -2.26
N ASN A 15 5.84 -7.31 -2.12
CA ASN A 15 5.72 -8.37 -3.13
C ASN A 15 4.33 -9.00 -3.14
N TYR A 16 3.52 -8.72 -2.13
CA TYR A 16 2.19 -9.29 -2.00
C TYR A 16 1.11 -8.39 -2.59
N ILE A 17 1.49 -7.25 -3.11
CA ILE A 17 0.56 -6.26 -3.67
C ILE A 17 0.18 -6.68 -5.08
N LYS A 18 -1.12 -6.69 -5.34
CA LYS A 18 -1.64 -6.97 -6.67
C LYS A 18 -1.74 -5.68 -7.49
N ARG A 19 -2.31 -4.64 -6.89
CA ARG A 19 -2.45 -3.34 -7.55
C ARG A 19 -2.72 -2.24 -6.55
N TYR A 20 -2.50 -1.01 -7.00
CA TYR A 20 -2.84 0.18 -6.25
C TYR A 20 -4.08 0.80 -6.88
N ILE A 21 -5.08 1.10 -6.08
CA ILE A 21 -6.33 1.68 -6.55
C ILE A 21 -6.37 3.16 -6.17
N LYS A 22 -6.38 4.01 -7.19
CA LYS A 22 -6.50 5.44 -6.97
C LYS A 22 -7.93 5.77 -6.52
N GLY A 23 -8.04 6.81 -5.70
CA GLY A 23 -9.33 7.24 -5.21
C GLY A 23 -9.14 8.05 -3.96
N ASP A 24 -10.24 8.38 -3.29
CA ASP A 24 -10.18 9.11 -2.04
C ASP A 24 -9.47 8.27 -1.00
N GLY A 25 -8.28 8.73 -0.62
CA GLY A 25 -7.50 8.03 0.40
C GLY A 25 -6.58 6.96 -0.11
N GLY A 26 -6.82 6.41 -1.31
CA GLY A 26 -5.99 5.37 -1.87
C GLY A 26 -6.10 4.03 -1.17
N GLN A 27 -6.15 2.95 -1.94
CA GLN A 27 -6.24 1.60 -1.40
C GLN A 27 -5.30 0.68 -2.15
N ILE A 28 -4.92 -0.42 -1.50
CA ILE A 28 -4.09 -1.45 -2.08
C ILE A 28 -4.86 -2.75 -2.11
N GLU A 29 -4.89 -3.40 -3.28
CA GLU A 29 -5.43 -4.74 -3.37
C GLU A 29 -4.28 -5.74 -3.23
N LEU A 30 -4.40 -6.67 -2.30
CA LEU A 30 -3.40 -7.69 -2.08
C LEU A 30 -3.69 -8.92 -2.91
N GLN A 31 -2.68 -9.79 -3.04
CA GLN A 31 -2.81 -11.00 -3.85
C GLN A 31 -3.91 -11.94 -3.33
N ASN A 32 -4.21 -11.89 -2.05
CA ASN A 32 -5.26 -12.73 -1.47
C ASN A 32 -6.66 -12.14 -1.61
N GLY A 33 -6.78 -11.00 -2.28
CA GLY A 33 -8.07 -10.35 -2.47
C GLY A 33 -8.47 -9.36 -1.40
N ASN A 34 -7.67 -9.21 -0.37
CA ASN A 34 -7.95 -8.23 0.68
C ASN A 34 -7.53 -6.84 0.25
N PHE A 35 -8.14 -5.83 0.87
CA PHE A 35 -7.83 -4.43 0.60
C PHE A 35 -7.26 -3.79 1.86
N VAL A 36 -6.30 -2.90 1.67
CA VAL A 36 -5.65 -2.18 2.75
C VAL A 36 -5.63 -0.69 2.40
N ASP A 37 -5.98 0.16 3.36
CA ASP A 37 -5.92 1.60 3.17
C ASP A 37 -4.48 2.09 3.34
N VAL A 38 -4.12 3.11 2.55
CA VAL A 38 -2.84 3.78 2.68
C VAL A 38 -3.10 5.15 3.31
N SER A 39 -2.44 5.46 4.43
CA SER A 39 -2.62 6.76 5.04
C SER A 39 -2.09 7.85 4.11
N ARG A 40 -2.71 9.03 4.18
CA ARG A 40 -2.29 10.15 3.33
C ARG A 40 -0.82 10.50 3.52
N ARG A 41 -0.35 10.42 4.75
CA ARG A 41 1.04 10.77 5.08
C ARG A 41 2.02 9.79 4.46
N LYS A 42 1.60 8.56 4.23
CA LYS A 42 2.45 7.51 3.70
C LYS A 42 2.29 7.30 2.20
N LYS A 43 1.27 7.91 1.60
CA LYS A 43 0.92 7.65 0.21
C LYS A 43 2.08 7.89 -0.75
N GLU A 44 2.72 9.05 -0.64
CA GLU A 44 3.80 9.39 -1.55
C GLU A 44 4.99 8.46 -1.39
N ALA A 45 5.37 8.16 -0.15
CA ALA A 45 6.46 7.24 0.09
C ALA A 45 6.12 5.84 -0.39
N PHE A 46 4.86 5.42 -0.22
CA PHE A 46 4.42 4.13 -0.69
C PHE A 46 4.52 4.02 -2.22
N LEU A 47 4.06 5.05 -2.93
CA LEU A 47 4.11 5.03 -4.39
C LEU A 47 5.55 4.95 -4.90
N LYS A 48 6.46 5.65 -4.25
CA LYS A 48 7.87 5.54 -4.59
C LYS A 48 8.41 4.14 -4.34
N ALA A 49 7.98 3.53 -3.25
CA ALA A 49 8.47 2.20 -2.88
C ALA A 49 8.08 1.13 -3.90
N ILE A 50 6.91 1.28 -4.52
CA ILE A 50 6.46 0.31 -5.52
C ILE A 50 6.82 0.70 -6.94
N GLY A 51 7.50 1.83 -7.13
CA GLY A 51 7.92 2.26 -8.45
C GLY A 51 6.80 2.83 -9.32
N TYR A 52 5.80 3.36 -8.68
CA TYR A 52 4.61 3.83 -9.39
C TYR A 52 4.87 5.13 -10.16
#